data_9383fbb631e0fb40bad7c794def9abc8
#
_entry.id   9383fbb631e0fb40bad7c794def9abc8
#
_cell.length_a   1.000
_cell.length_b   1.000
_cell.length_c   1.000
_cell.angle_alpha   90.00
_cell.angle_beta   90.00
_cell.angle_gamma   90.00
#
_symmetry.space_group_name_H-M   'P 1'
#
loop_
_entity.id
_entity.type
_entity.pdbx_description
1 polymer ?
#
loop_
_entity_poly.entity_id
_entity_poly.type
_entity_poly.pdbx_seq_one_letter_code
_entity_poly.pdbx_strand_id
1 'polypeptide(L)'
;MAIVYKAKDVVLNRNVAVKVLRDEFTTDNEFIRRFETEAQSAARLTHPNIVSIYDVGVDNGIYYIVMELIQGKTLKEIIVEENGPLPWKWSINVAMQIAAALDMAHRNNIIHRDIKPHNIIITEDGVAKVTDFGIAKAVSNSTITAFGTTIGSVHYFSPEHARGGYTDAKSDIYSLGVVMYEMLTGKVPFD
;
A
#
# COMPACT_ATOMS: atom_id res chain seq x y z
N MET A 1 1.34 -4.72 12.74
CA MET A 1 2.59 -4.07 12.36
C MET A 1 2.62 -2.58 12.72
N ALA A 2 1.73 -1.74 12.22
CA ALA A 2 1.73 -0.32 12.52
C ALA A 2 0.31 0.19 12.80
N ILE A 3 0.21 1.35 13.46
CA ILE A 3 -1.04 2.07 13.70
C ILE A 3 -0.92 3.42 13.00
N VAL A 4 -1.99 3.87 12.35
CA VAL A 4 -2.03 5.16 11.68
C VAL A 4 -2.90 6.12 12.47
N TYR A 5 -2.33 7.27 12.84
CA TYR A 5 -3.01 8.32 13.58
C TYR A 5 -3.22 9.54 12.68
N LYS A 6 -4.37 10.20 12.84
CA LYS A 6 -4.54 11.58 12.35
C LYS A 6 -3.87 12.52 13.34
N ALA A 7 -2.99 13.38 12.86
CA ALA A 7 -2.24 14.33 13.68
C ALA A 7 -2.21 15.72 13.02
N LYS A 8 -1.72 16.70 13.76
CA LYS A 8 -1.49 18.05 13.27
C LYS A 8 0.00 18.38 13.32
N ASP A 9 0.57 18.68 12.16
CA ASP A 9 1.88 19.32 12.04
C ASP A 9 1.72 20.77 12.51
N VAL A 10 2.24 21.07 13.71
CA VAL A 10 2.06 22.38 14.33
C VAL A 10 2.93 23.47 13.70
N VAL A 11 4.06 23.08 13.08
CA VAL A 11 4.99 24.00 12.44
C VAL A 11 4.42 24.49 11.11
N LEU A 12 3.94 23.59 10.28
CA LEU A 12 3.34 23.90 8.97
C LEU A 12 1.82 24.11 9.03
N ASN A 13 1.21 23.97 10.23
CA ASN A 13 -0.22 24.15 10.49
C ASN A 13 -1.12 23.33 9.54
N ARG A 14 -0.76 22.07 9.28
CA ARG A 14 -1.50 21.15 8.40
C ARG A 14 -1.85 19.84 9.10
N ASN A 15 -2.91 19.16 8.64
CA ASN A 15 -3.22 17.82 9.08
C ASN A 15 -2.34 16.82 8.34
N VAL A 16 -1.89 15.79 9.05
CA VAL A 16 -1.02 14.71 8.53
C VAL A 16 -1.52 13.36 9.05
N ALA A 17 -1.13 12.28 8.38
CA ALA A 17 -1.20 10.94 8.91
C ALA A 17 0.16 10.55 9.48
N VAL A 18 0.18 9.96 10.68
CA VAL A 18 1.40 9.46 11.32
C VAL A 18 1.25 7.96 11.50
N LYS A 19 2.08 7.20 10.79
CA LYS A 19 2.16 5.74 10.88
C LYS A 19 3.23 5.38 11.90
N VAL A 20 2.82 4.74 12.99
CA VAL A 20 3.68 4.39 14.12
C VAL A 20 3.89 2.87 14.15
N LEU A 21 5.14 2.44 14.23
CA LEU A 21 5.49 1.03 14.41
C LEU A 21 5.03 0.58 15.81
N ARG A 22 4.35 -0.57 15.92
CA ARG A 22 3.92 -1.10 17.21
C ARG A 22 5.11 -1.59 18.02
N ASP A 23 5.05 -1.41 19.34
CA ASP A 23 6.11 -1.74 20.30
C ASP A 23 6.60 -3.20 20.16
N GLU A 24 5.72 -4.13 19.87
CA GLU A 24 6.05 -5.56 19.66
C GLU A 24 7.04 -5.82 18.53
N PHE A 25 7.22 -4.85 17.60
CA PHE A 25 8.13 -4.93 16.46
C PHE A 25 9.38 -4.04 16.64
N THR A 26 9.46 -3.24 17.70
CA THR A 26 10.60 -2.33 17.94
C THR A 26 11.82 -3.06 18.50
N THR A 27 11.69 -4.31 18.90
CA THR A 27 12.81 -5.17 19.35
C THR A 27 13.47 -5.96 18.21
N ASP A 28 12.84 -5.98 17.03
CA ASP A 28 13.35 -6.69 15.85
C ASP A 28 14.01 -5.70 14.89
N ASN A 29 15.33 -5.68 14.88
CA ASN A 29 16.16 -4.83 14.02
C ASN A 29 15.86 -5.01 12.52
N GLU A 30 15.40 -6.18 12.09
CA GLU A 30 15.05 -6.44 10.70
C GLU A 30 13.74 -5.71 10.33
N PHE A 31 12.75 -5.70 11.22
CA PHE A 31 11.51 -4.94 11.04
C PHE A 31 11.76 -3.43 11.00
N ILE A 32 12.56 -2.91 11.91
CA ILE A 32 12.93 -1.50 11.96
C ILE A 32 13.59 -1.10 10.64
N ARG A 33 14.63 -1.81 10.23
CA ARG A 33 15.36 -1.53 9.00
C ARG A 33 14.46 -1.57 7.76
N ARG A 34 13.53 -2.51 7.69
CA ARG A 34 12.55 -2.59 6.61
C ARG A 34 11.64 -1.38 6.62
N PHE A 35 11.08 -1.03 7.77
CA PHE A 35 10.20 0.14 7.94
C PHE A 35 10.88 1.43 7.48
N GLU A 36 12.13 1.66 7.88
CA GLU A 36 12.92 2.83 7.47
C GLU A 36 13.26 2.82 5.96
N THR A 37 13.75 1.69 5.46
CA THR A 37 14.15 1.56 4.03
C THR A 37 12.98 1.81 3.10
N GLU A 38 11.82 1.34 3.46
CA GLU A 38 10.59 1.52 2.73
C GLU A 38 10.12 2.97 2.71
N ALA A 39 10.07 3.59 3.89
CA ALA A 39 9.73 4.99 3.98
C ALA A 39 10.68 5.86 3.16
N GLN A 40 11.99 5.61 3.23
CA GLN A 40 13.01 6.32 2.44
C GLN A 40 12.82 6.09 0.92
N SER A 41 12.44 4.89 0.51
CA SER A 41 12.18 4.59 -0.89
C SER A 41 10.94 5.31 -1.40
N ALA A 42 9.84 5.24 -0.66
CA ALA A 42 8.59 5.89 -1.02
C ALA A 42 8.68 7.43 -0.95
N ALA A 43 9.52 7.99 -0.06
CA ALA A 43 9.74 9.44 0.04
C ALA A 43 10.37 10.08 -1.22
N ARG A 44 10.96 9.26 -2.10
CA ARG A 44 11.51 9.71 -3.40
C ARG A 44 10.43 9.84 -4.49
N LEU A 45 9.23 9.29 -4.25
CA LEU A 45 8.15 9.29 -5.22
C LEU A 45 7.26 10.52 -5.02
N THR A 46 7.12 11.32 -6.07
CA THR A 46 6.18 12.44 -6.12
C THR A 46 5.25 12.25 -7.30
N HIS A 47 3.99 11.92 -7.03
CA HIS A 47 2.98 11.67 -8.05
C HIS A 47 1.58 11.90 -7.47
N PRO A 48 0.61 12.44 -8.23
CA PRO A 48 -0.75 12.70 -7.75
C PRO A 48 -1.47 11.45 -7.24
N ASN A 49 -1.12 10.28 -7.76
CA ASN A 49 -1.73 9.01 -7.38
C ASN A 49 -0.87 8.19 -6.39
N ILE A 50 0.11 8.80 -5.74
CA ILE A 50 0.92 8.20 -4.66
C ILE A 50 0.76 9.05 -3.41
N VAL A 51 0.59 8.41 -2.24
CA VAL A 51 0.57 9.11 -0.95
C VAL A 51 1.97 9.66 -0.67
N SER A 52 2.08 10.98 -0.46
CA SER A 52 3.35 11.64 -0.21
C SER A 52 3.85 11.36 1.20
N ILE A 53 5.12 10.99 1.34
CA ILE A 53 5.81 10.90 2.63
C ILE A 53 6.47 12.25 2.89
N TYR A 54 6.24 12.79 4.09
CA TYR A 54 6.78 14.09 4.51
C TYR A 54 8.01 13.97 5.39
N ASP A 55 8.03 12.97 6.28
CA ASP A 55 9.13 12.75 7.21
C ASP A 55 9.17 11.31 7.72
N VAL A 56 10.33 10.88 8.18
CA VAL A 56 10.58 9.58 8.81
C VAL A 56 11.50 9.81 9.99
N GLY A 57 11.12 9.31 11.16
CA GLY A 57 11.93 9.53 12.34
C GLY A 57 11.74 8.50 13.44
N VAL A 58 12.54 8.73 14.49
CA VAL A 58 12.48 7.99 15.76
C VAL A 58 12.47 9.01 16.88
N ASP A 59 11.51 8.91 17.78
CA ASP A 59 11.45 9.72 18.99
C ASP A 59 11.15 8.83 20.19
N ASN A 60 12.00 8.88 21.22
CA ASN A 60 11.90 8.05 22.43
C ASN A 60 11.71 6.54 22.15
N GLY A 61 12.35 6.01 21.10
CA GLY A 61 12.24 4.62 20.68
C GLY A 61 10.99 4.31 19.84
N ILE A 62 10.16 5.30 19.55
CA ILE A 62 8.97 5.18 18.70
C ILE A 62 9.35 5.51 17.27
N TYR A 63 9.26 4.54 16.39
CA TYR A 63 9.52 4.70 14.94
C TYR A 63 8.25 5.16 14.25
N TYR A 64 8.34 6.24 13.47
CA TYR A 64 7.17 6.82 12.79
C TYR A 64 7.48 7.29 11.37
N ILE A 65 6.42 7.34 10.56
CA ILE A 65 6.40 7.95 9.23
C ILE A 65 5.29 9.00 9.22
N VAL A 66 5.63 10.22 8.85
CA VAL A 66 4.66 11.32 8.64
C VAL A 66 4.34 11.38 7.16
N MET A 67 3.06 11.35 6.82
CA MET A 67 2.61 11.32 5.42
C MET A 67 1.35 12.14 5.20
N GLU A 68 1.00 12.34 3.95
CA GLU A 68 -0.22 12.97 3.49
C GLU A 68 -1.45 12.31 4.14
N LEU A 69 -2.31 13.11 4.77
CA LEU A 69 -3.59 12.65 5.26
C LEU A 69 -4.60 12.68 4.11
N ILE A 70 -5.02 11.51 3.65
CA ILE A 70 -6.03 11.38 2.61
C ILE A 70 -7.42 11.32 3.24
N GLN A 71 -8.33 12.18 2.76
CA GLN A 71 -9.75 12.10 3.09
C GLN A 71 -10.46 11.29 1.99
N GLY A 72 -10.98 10.13 2.36
CA GLY A 72 -11.60 9.21 1.41
C GLY A 72 -11.83 7.83 2.02
N LYS A 73 -12.21 6.88 1.16
CA LYS A 73 -12.41 5.47 1.52
C LYS A 73 -11.37 4.60 0.81
N THR A 74 -10.99 3.50 1.43
CA THR A 74 -10.22 2.48 0.72
C THR A 74 -11.07 1.90 -0.42
N LEU A 75 -10.42 1.48 -1.50
CA LEU A 75 -11.11 0.80 -2.59
C LEU A 75 -11.82 -0.48 -2.10
N LYS A 76 -11.26 -1.13 -1.04
CA LYS A 76 -11.90 -2.29 -0.43
C LYS A 76 -13.23 -1.95 0.23
N GLU A 77 -13.31 -0.84 0.98
CA GLU A 77 -14.56 -0.36 1.57
C GLU A 77 -15.61 -0.07 0.48
N ILE A 78 -15.21 0.57 -0.62
CA ILE A 78 -16.10 0.87 -1.74
C ILE A 78 -16.64 -0.42 -2.37
N ILE A 79 -15.78 -1.41 -2.64
CA ILE A 79 -16.19 -2.72 -3.21
C ILE A 79 -17.18 -3.43 -2.28
N VAL A 80 -16.91 -3.42 -0.97
CA VAL A 80 -17.77 -4.07 0.02
C VAL A 80 -19.12 -3.35 0.15
N GLU A 81 -19.14 -2.02 0.15
CA GLU A 81 -20.36 -1.22 0.24
C GLU A 81 -21.26 -1.41 -0.98
N GLU A 82 -20.69 -1.48 -2.20
CA GLU A 82 -21.45 -1.71 -3.43
C GLU A 82 -22.06 -3.12 -3.47
N ASN A 83 -21.40 -4.08 -2.81
CA ASN A 83 -21.84 -5.48 -2.74
C ASN A 83 -22.13 -6.11 -4.13
N GLY A 84 -21.34 -5.73 -5.13
CA GLY A 84 -21.46 -6.16 -6.51
C GLY A 84 -20.44 -5.51 -7.44
N PRO A 85 -20.60 -5.64 -8.75
CA PRO A 85 -19.72 -5.03 -9.73
C PRO A 85 -19.77 -3.50 -9.67
N LEU A 86 -18.60 -2.85 -9.64
CA LEU A 86 -18.49 -1.40 -9.80
C LEU A 86 -18.71 -0.99 -11.28
N PRO A 87 -19.14 0.26 -11.55
CA PRO A 87 -19.31 0.74 -12.92
C PRO A 87 -18.00 0.63 -13.72
N TRP A 88 -18.04 -0.01 -14.87
CA TRP A 88 -16.82 -0.34 -15.64
C TRP A 88 -15.99 0.90 -16.03
N LYS A 89 -16.65 2.02 -16.40
CA LYS A 89 -15.96 3.26 -16.76
C LYS A 89 -15.18 3.83 -15.58
N TRP A 90 -15.78 3.79 -14.39
CA TRP A 90 -15.15 4.23 -13.16
C TRP A 90 -13.98 3.29 -12.81
N SER A 91 -14.18 1.99 -12.89
CA SER A 91 -13.13 0.98 -12.62
C SER A 91 -11.91 1.14 -13.53
N ILE A 92 -12.13 1.40 -14.83
CA ILE A 92 -11.04 1.68 -15.77
C ILE A 92 -10.29 2.96 -15.38
N ASN A 93 -11.00 4.03 -15.02
CA ASN A 93 -10.37 5.29 -14.62
C ASN A 93 -9.50 5.10 -13.38
N VAL A 94 -9.98 4.39 -12.36
CA VAL A 94 -9.21 4.05 -11.16
C VAL A 94 -7.99 3.21 -11.51
N ALA A 95 -8.14 2.18 -12.34
CA ALA A 95 -7.04 1.33 -12.77
C ALA A 95 -5.95 2.11 -13.54
N MET A 96 -6.34 3.06 -14.39
CA MET A 96 -5.39 3.93 -15.09
C MET A 96 -4.58 4.79 -14.12
N GLN A 97 -5.21 5.33 -13.08
CA GLN A 97 -4.54 6.12 -12.05
C GLN A 97 -3.53 5.27 -11.25
N ILE A 98 -3.92 4.04 -10.87
CA ILE A 98 -3.02 3.11 -10.18
C ILE A 98 -1.85 2.72 -11.11
N ALA A 99 -2.11 2.43 -12.38
CA ALA A 99 -1.07 2.10 -13.35
C ALA A 99 -0.06 3.24 -13.52
N ALA A 100 -0.51 4.51 -13.53
CA ALA A 100 0.36 5.68 -13.60
C ALA A 100 1.24 5.80 -12.35
N ALA A 101 0.69 5.53 -11.15
CA ALA A 101 1.46 5.47 -9.91
C ALA A 101 2.54 4.38 -9.96
N LEU A 102 2.19 3.18 -10.45
CA LEU A 102 3.13 2.06 -10.59
C LEU A 102 4.21 2.36 -11.63
N ASP A 103 3.88 2.96 -12.78
CA ASP A 103 4.86 3.37 -13.78
C ASP A 103 5.91 4.33 -13.18
N MET A 104 5.46 5.33 -12.40
CA MET A 104 6.37 6.23 -11.70
C MET A 104 7.29 5.48 -10.73
N ALA A 105 6.76 4.55 -9.94
CA ALA A 105 7.55 3.77 -9.00
C ALA A 105 8.56 2.86 -9.73
N HIS A 106 8.12 2.14 -10.74
CA HIS A 106 8.96 1.19 -11.51
C HIS A 106 10.10 1.90 -12.23
N ARG A 107 9.88 3.09 -12.80
CA ARG A 107 10.95 3.93 -13.38
C ARG A 107 11.99 4.37 -12.36
N ASN A 108 11.63 4.42 -11.08
CA ASN A 108 12.54 4.68 -9.96
C ASN A 108 13.08 3.41 -9.30
N ASN A 109 12.90 2.24 -9.93
CA ASN A 109 13.30 0.92 -9.44
C ASN A 109 12.65 0.54 -8.09
N ILE A 110 11.44 1.04 -7.85
CA ILE A 110 10.66 0.73 -6.65
C ILE A 110 9.49 -0.17 -7.06
N ILE A 111 9.43 -1.37 -6.48
CA ILE A 111 8.36 -2.34 -6.67
C ILE A 111 7.44 -2.29 -5.45
N HIS A 112 6.12 -2.23 -5.68
CA HIS A 112 5.15 -2.09 -4.59
C HIS A 112 4.97 -3.38 -3.78
N ARG A 113 4.84 -4.53 -4.44
CA ARG A 113 4.74 -5.90 -3.88
C ARG A 113 3.49 -6.21 -3.05
N ASP A 114 2.61 -5.24 -2.79
CA ASP A 114 1.37 -5.44 -2.03
C ASP A 114 0.20 -4.62 -2.60
N ILE A 115 0.07 -4.60 -3.94
CA ILE A 115 -1.08 -3.96 -4.59
C ILE A 115 -2.33 -4.76 -4.28
N LYS A 116 -3.29 -4.09 -3.62
CA LYS A 116 -4.60 -4.62 -3.22
C LYS A 116 -5.55 -3.48 -2.89
N PRO A 117 -6.88 -3.69 -2.89
CA PRO A 117 -7.85 -2.62 -2.64
C PRO A 117 -7.71 -1.91 -1.29
N HIS A 118 -7.13 -2.58 -0.27
CA HIS A 118 -6.87 -1.97 1.04
C HIS A 118 -5.78 -0.89 1.00
N ASN A 119 -4.84 -0.98 0.04
CA ASN A 119 -3.72 -0.06 -0.11
C ASN A 119 -3.98 1.01 -1.19
N ILE A 120 -5.23 1.21 -1.58
CA ILE A 120 -5.68 2.21 -2.53
C ILE A 120 -6.79 3.01 -1.85
N ILE A 121 -6.58 4.31 -1.69
CA ILE A 121 -7.56 5.23 -1.12
C ILE A 121 -8.17 6.04 -2.26
N ILE A 122 -9.48 6.11 -2.33
CA ILE A 122 -10.21 6.94 -3.29
C ILE A 122 -10.70 8.18 -2.54
N THR A 123 -10.27 9.35 -2.99
CA THR A 123 -10.71 10.64 -2.42
C THR A 123 -12.14 10.96 -2.83
N GLU A 124 -12.77 11.93 -2.18
CA GLU A 124 -14.15 12.36 -2.48
C GLU A 124 -14.31 12.88 -3.92
N ASP A 125 -13.26 13.45 -4.49
CA ASP A 125 -13.21 13.92 -5.90
C ASP A 125 -12.76 12.82 -6.90
N GLY A 126 -12.65 11.58 -6.46
CA GLY A 126 -12.40 10.41 -7.32
C GLY A 126 -10.94 10.19 -7.70
N VAL A 127 -9.99 10.80 -6.97
CA VAL A 127 -8.56 10.55 -7.16
C VAL A 127 -8.15 9.29 -6.42
N ALA A 128 -7.55 8.33 -7.12
CA ALA A 128 -6.95 7.15 -6.51
C ALA A 128 -5.54 7.47 -5.98
N LYS A 129 -5.27 7.11 -4.73
CA LYS A 129 -3.97 7.27 -4.07
C LYS A 129 -3.46 5.91 -3.61
N VAL A 130 -2.31 5.48 -4.14
CA VAL A 130 -1.63 4.26 -3.71
C VAL A 130 -0.80 4.56 -2.47
N THR A 131 -0.94 3.74 -1.44
CA THR A 131 -0.22 3.85 -0.16
C THR A 131 0.54 2.56 0.13
N ASP A 132 1.42 2.59 1.12
CA ASP A 132 2.15 1.41 1.63
C ASP A 132 3.03 0.71 0.59
N PHE A 133 3.86 1.50 -0.13
CA PHE A 133 4.86 0.96 -1.05
C PHE A 133 5.84 0.04 -0.33
N GLY A 134 5.84 -1.25 -0.69
CA GLY A 134 6.89 -2.23 -0.46
C GLY A 134 7.28 -2.60 0.96
N ILE A 135 6.51 -2.18 1.97
CA ILE A 135 6.88 -2.15 3.37
C ILE A 135 7.39 -3.46 3.97
N ALA A 136 7.00 -4.58 3.62
CA ALA A 136 7.23 -5.72 4.49
C ALA A 136 7.59 -7.03 3.82
N LYS A 137 7.79 -7.06 2.52
CA LYS A 137 7.84 -8.35 1.81
C LYS A 137 9.08 -8.57 0.94
N ALA A 138 10.25 -8.17 1.41
CA ALA A 138 11.45 -8.92 1.04
C ALA A 138 11.39 -10.22 1.84
N VAL A 139 10.71 -11.21 1.29
CA VAL A 139 10.51 -12.52 1.89
C VAL A 139 11.86 -13.20 2.03
N SER A 140 12.36 -13.33 3.25
CA SER A 140 13.22 -14.45 3.56
C SER A 140 12.35 -15.72 3.46
N ASN A 141 12.83 -16.74 2.77
CA ASN A 141 12.13 -18.01 2.47
C ASN A 141 11.59 -18.80 3.68
N SER A 142 11.66 -18.25 4.88
CA SER A 142 11.23 -18.89 6.13
C SER A 142 9.99 -18.27 6.80
N THR A 143 9.36 -17.24 6.20
CA THR A 143 8.37 -16.43 6.95
C THR A 143 7.00 -16.29 6.29
N ILE A 144 6.67 -17.04 5.25
CA ILE A 144 5.30 -17.04 4.68
C ILE A 144 4.28 -17.55 5.71
N THR A 145 4.71 -18.32 6.71
CA THR A 145 3.82 -18.96 7.70
C THR A 145 3.83 -18.31 9.08
N ALA A 146 4.76 -17.43 9.43
CA ALA A 146 4.96 -17.02 10.83
C ALA A 146 4.39 -15.64 11.21
N PHE A 147 4.27 -14.66 10.31
CA PHE A 147 3.85 -13.32 10.72
C PHE A 147 2.82 -12.70 9.75
N GLY A 148 1.55 -12.92 10.07
CA GLY A 148 0.49 -11.94 9.81
C GLY A 148 0.30 -11.46 8.38
N THR A 149 0.43 -12.32 7.38
CA THR A 149 -0.34 -12.10 6.15
C THR A 149 -1.79 -12.12 6.58
N THR A 150 -2.43 -10.95 6.60
CA THR A 150 -3.87 -10.86 6.79
C THR A 150 -4.48 -11.86 5.82
N ILE A 151 -5.21 -12.84 6.33
CA ILE A 151 -5.98 -13.80 5.54
C ILE A 151 -6.73 -12.98 4.49
N GLY A 152 -6.44 -13.15 3.22
CA GLY A 152 -7.01 -12.34 2.12
C GLY A 152 -5.99 -11.55 1.28
N SER A 153 -4.78 -11.23 1.76
CA SER A 153 -3.76 -10.56 0.93
C SER A 153 -3.19 -11.48 -0.15
N VAL A 154 -3.20 -12.79 0.07
CA VAL A 154 -2.67 -13.81 -0.85
C VAL A 154 -3.41 -13.87 -2.18
N HIS A 155 -4.69 -13.49 -2.21
CA HIS A 155 -5.52 -13.49 -3.43
C HIS A 155 -4.99 -12.56 -4.53
N TYR A 156 -4.19 -11.54 -4.16
CA TYR A 156 -3.61 -10.56 -5.09
C TYR A 156 -2.17 -10.89 -5.48
N PHE A 157 -1.56 -11.94 -4.91
CA PHE A 157 -0.18 -12.29 -5.20
C PHE A 157 -0.04 -12.89 -6.59
N SER A 158 0.99 -12.45 -7.31
CA SER A 158 1.40 -13.13 -8.52
C SER A 158 1.88 -14.55 -8.22
N PRO A 159 1.82 -15.47 -9.19
CA PRO A 159 2.24 -16.87 -8.97
C PRO A 159 3.67 -17.00 -8.45
N GLU A 160 4.61 -16.17 -8.95
CA GLU A 160 5.99 -16.13 -8.48
C GLU A 160 6.07 -15.62 -7.04
N HIS A 161 5.27 -14.60 -6.66
CA HIS A 161 5.21 -14.07 -5.30
C HIS A 161 4.67 -15.14 -4.34
N ALA A 162 3.58 -15.83 -4.71
CA ALA A 162 2.97 -16.88 -3.90
C ALA A 162 3.92 -18.06 -3.64
N ARG A 163 4.85 -18.33 -4.56
CA ARG A 163 5.87 -19.36 -4.43
C ARG A 163 7.14 -18.91 -3.71
N GLY A 164 7.18 -17.67 -3.20
CA GLY A 164 8.38 -17.10 -2.56
C GLY A 164 9.50 -16.77 -3.56
N GLY A 165 9.18 -16.63 -4.84
CA GLY A 165 10.12 -16.27 -5.89
C GLY A 165 10.39 -14.77 -5.96
N TYR A 166 11.25 -14.39 -6.91
CA TYR A 166 11.60 -12.99 -7.16
C TYR A 166 10.41 -12.22 -7.72
N THR A 167 10.11 -11.08 -7.12
CA THR A 167 9.05 -10.15 -7.56
C THR A 167 9.63 -8.93 -8.26
N ASP A 168 9.05 -8.57 -9.38
CA ASP A 168 9.42 -7.41 -10.19
C ASP A 168 8.19 -6.53 -10.53
N ALA A 169 8.35 -5.59 -11.44
CA ALA A 169 7.26 -4.74 -11.93
C ALA A 169 6.05 -5.51 -12.47
N LYS A 170 6.28 -6.71 -13.05
CA LYS A 170 5.19 -7.54 -13.60
C LYS A 170 4.33 -8.14 -12.49
N SER A 171 4.90 -8.39 -11.32
CA SER A 171 4.15 -8.84 -10.14
C SER A 171 3.12 -7.80 -9.68
N ASP A 172 3.47 -6.51 -9.70
CA ASP A 172 2.53 -5.42 -9.39
C ASP A 172 1.43 -5.32 -10.46
N ILE A 173 1.78 -5.49 -11.75
CA ILE A 173 0.82 -5.46 -12.85
C ILE A 173 -0.17 -6.64 -12.75
N TYR A 174 0.31 -7.82 -12.37
CA TYR A 174 -0.57 -8.96 -12.09
C TYR A 174 -1.57 -8.63 -10.98
N SER A 175 -1.06 -8.09 -9.85
CA SER A 175 -1.90 -7.69 -8.71
C SER A 175 -2.94 -6.63 -9.10
N LEU A 176 -2.56 -5.65 -9.94
CA LEU A 176 -3.50 -4.68 -10.51
C LEU A 176 -4.58 -5.36 -11.35
N GLY A 177 -4.24 -6.38 -12.15
CA GLY A 177 -5.20 -7.19 -12.89
C GLY A 177 -6.23 -7.87 -11.99
N VAL A 178 -5.79 -8.41 -10.84
CA VAL A 178 -6.68 -9.00 -9.84
C VAL A 178 -7.60 -7.94 -9.22
N VAL A 179 -7.08 -6.77 -8.89
CA VAL A 179 -7.88 -5.63 -8.37
C VAL A 179 -8.93 -5.20 -9.41
N MET A 180 -8.56 -5.10 -10.68
CA MET A 180 -9.51 -4.79 -11.76
C MET A 180 -10.61 -5.84 -11.89
N TYR A 181 -10.26 -7.11 -11.80
CA TYR A 181 -11.23 -8.19 -11.82
C TYR A 181 -12.22 -8.05 -10.66
N GLU A 182 -11.73 -7.81 -9.44
CA GLU A 182 -12.57 -7.62 -8.25
C GLU A 182 -13.48 -6.40 -8.39
N MET A 183 -13.00 -5.27 -8.89
CA MET A 183 -13.84 -4.09 -9.16
C MET A 183 -14.98 -4.40 -10.13
N LEU A 184 -14.70 -5.16 -11.20
CA LEU A 184 -15.66 -5.45 -12.27
C LEU A 184 -16.63 -6.60 -11.98
N THR A 185 -16.34 -7.43 -10.98
CA THR A 185 -17.15 -8.62 -10.65
C THR A 185 -17.67 -8.64 -9.22
N GLY A 186 -17.11 -7.82 -8.34
CA GLY A 186 -17.36 -7.84 -6.90
C GLY A 186 -16.67 -9.00 -6.16
N LYS A 187 -15.86 -9.81 -6.84
CA LYS A 187 -15.21 -11.02 -6.29
C LYS A 187 -13.77 -11.13 -6.76
N VAL A 188 -12.91 -11.72 -5.94
CA VAL A 188 -11.55 -12.10 -6.36
C VAL A 188 -11.59 -13.27 -7.36
N PRO A 189 -10.64 -13.38 -8.30
CA PRO A 189 -10.65 -14.45 -9.32
C PRO A 189 -10.31 -15.83 -8.75
N PHE A 190 -9.59 -15.87 -7.63
CA PHE A 190 -9.16 -17.10 -6.96
C PHE A 190 -9.45 -16.96 -5.47
N ASP A 191 -10.23 -17.90 -4.94
CA ASP A 191 -10.67 -17.95 -3.54
C ASP A 191 -10.09 -19.18 -2.82
#